data_72d71d225803470c703d33dde38c3701
#
_entry.id   72d71d225803470c703d33dde38c3701
#
_cell.length_a   1.000
_cell.length_b   1.000
_cell.length_c   1.000
_cell.angle_alpha   90.00
_cell.angle_beta   90.00
_cell.angle_gamma   90.00
#
_symmetry.space_group_name_H-M   'P 1'
#
loop_
_entity.id
_entity.type
_entity.pdbx_description
1 polymer ?
#
loop_
_entity_poly.entity_id
_entity_poly.type
_entity_poly.pdbx_seq_one_letter_code
_entity_poly.pdbx_strand_id
1 'polypeptide(L)'
;MDIAILKWVHQVFHDQTWLNYIMKYVTYLGEFGAGAIICAIALLIFKKTRWAGVAVACACVLDVLIVNVILKLSVNRARPWQTYPDLGFQEFHLSIGVREPSDSSFPSGHTAALFAAAVALTMYYKVKGLPAIAVALLVAISRIYLCMHYPTDVLGGMFIGAACGVGGYFLMKAGKKYIWPEILKLFSKKKSEETPPEEQITEQQEDTTEIKEEQSEQ
;
A
#
# COMPACT_ATOMS: atom_id res chain seq x y z
N MET A 1 -12.69 -5.17 -26.56
CA MET A 1 -13.11 -5.94 -25.37
C MET A 1 -13.34 -4.99 -24.17
N ASP A 2 -12.40 -4.14 -23.79
CA ASP A 2 -12.50 -3.22 -22.66
C ASP A 2 -13.78 -2.38 -22.63
N ILE A 3 -14.05 -1.66 -23.72
CA ILE A 3 -15.21 -0.77 -23.79
C ILE A 3 -16.55 -1.53 -23.75
N ALA A 4 -16.61 -2.76 -24.28
CA ALA A 4 -17.82 -3.57 -24.22
C ALA A 4 -18.21 -3.93 -22.79
N ILE A 5 -17.22 -4.24 -21.95
CA ILE A 5 -17.41 -4.50 -20.50
C ILE A 5 -17.91 -3.23 -19.79
N LEU A 6 -17.30 -2.08 -20.06
CA LEU A 6 -17.71 -0.81 -19.44
C LEU A 6 -19.13 -0.40 -19.86
N LYS A 7 -19.48 -0.54 -21.16
CA LYS A 7 -20.83 -0.29 -21.66
C LYS A 7 -21.86 -1.17 -20.95
N TRP A 8 -21.57 -2.47 -20.85
CA TRP A 8 -22.45 -3.41 -20.17
C TRP A 8 -22.63 -3.06 -18.69
N VAL A 9 -21.52 -2.81 -17.96
CA VAL A 9 -21.57 -2.42 -16.55
C VAL A 9 -22.40 -1.15 -16.37
N HIS A 10 -22.16 -0.12 -17.18
CA HIS A 10 -22.88 1.13 -17.10
C HIS A 10 -24.37 0.93 -17.39
N GLN A 11 -24.73 0.24 -18.47
CA GLN A 11 -26.12 -0.02 -18.85
C GLN A 11 -26.91 -0.79 -17.79
N VAL A 12 -26.27 -1.74 -17.10
CA VAL A 12 -26.94 -2.59 -16.11
C VAL A 12 -27.06 -1.90 -14.74
N PHE A 13 -26.06 -1.09 -14.35
CA PHE A 13 -25.91 -0.66 -12.96
C PHE A 13 -26.02 0.84 -12.72
N HIS A 14 -25.99 1.72 -13.73
CA HIS A 14 -25.96 3.17 -13.53
C HIS A 14 -27.15 3.71 -12.75
N ASP A 15 -28.33 3.08 -12.87
CA ASP A 15 -29.57 3.48 -12.15
C ASP A 15 -29.64 2.95 -10.70
N GLN A 16 -28.68 2.11 -10.27
CA GLN A 16 -28.68 1.51 -8.95
C GLN A 16 -28.09 2.47 -7.90
N THR A 17 -28.88 3.46 -7.49
CA THR A 17 -28.41 4.56 -6.62
C THR A 17 -27.66 4.10 -5.38
N TRP A 18 -28.20 3.11 -4.64
CA TRP A 18 -27.55 2.58 -3.43
C TRP A 18 -26.18 1.96 -3.71
N LEU A 19 -26.05 1.22 -4.83
CA LEU A 19 -24.80 0.58 -5.21
C LEU A 19 -23.77 1.60 -5.70
N ASN A 20 -24.23 2.65 -6.41
CA ASN A 20 -23.40 3.75 -6.87
C ASN A 20 -22.69 4.44 -5.68
N TYR A 21 -23.44 4.73 -4.60
CA TYR A 21 -22.84 5.30 -3.39
C TYR A 21 -21.87 4.34 -2.69
N ILE A 22 -22.20 3.05 -2.58
CA ILE A 22 -21.26 2.05 -2.01
C ILE A 22 -19.97 2.03 -2.81
N MET A 23 -20.02 1.92 -4.13
CA MET A 23 -18.83 1.87 -4.98
C MET A 23 -18.03 3.18 -4.96
N LYS A 24 -18.71 4.32 -4.83
CA LYS A 24 -18.07 5.62 -4.60
C LYS A 24 -17.27 5.63 -3.29
N TYR A 25 -17.83 5.19 -2.17
CA TYR A 25 -17.11 5.17 -0.89
C TYR A 25 -16.00 4.11 -0.88
N VAL A 26 -16.23 2.95 -1.48
CA VAL A 26 -15.20 1.91 -1.65
C VAL A 26 -14.00 2.44 -2.40
N THR A 27 -14.21 3.20 -3.48
CA THR A 27 -13.07 3.72 -4.26
C THR A 27 -12.20 4.71 -3.49
N TYR A 28 -12.75 5.44 -2.51
CA TYR A 28 -11.98 6.39 -1.69
C TYR A 28 -10.89 5.72 -0.84
N LEU A 29 -11.01 4.43 -0.53
CA LEU A 29 -9.93 3.66 0.12
C LEU A 29 -8.64 3.63 -0.71
N GLY A 30 -8.77 3.73 -2.03
CA GLY A 30 -7.63 3.78 -2.95
C GLY A 30 -7.19 5.19 -3.35
N GLU A 31 -7.91 6.24 -2.96
CA GLU A 31 -7.61 7.60 -3.38
C GLU A 31 -6.26 8.06 -2.84
N PHE A 32 -5.37 8.50 -3.74
CA PHE A 32 -3.96 8.84 -3.43
C PHE A 32 -3.21 7.74 -2.65
N GLY A 33 -3.66 6.49 -2.72
CA GLY A 33 -3.11 5.41 -1.92
C GLY A 33 -3.42 5.51 -0.42
N ALA A 34 -4.41 6.33 -0.04
CA ALA A 34 -4.71 6.65 1.36
C ALA A 34 -4.90 5.40 2.23
N GLY A 35 -5.66 4.41 1.78
CA GLY A 35 -5.85 3.17 2.53
C GLY A 35 -4.54 2.42 2.79
N ALA A 36 -3.64 2.36 1.81
CA ALA A 36 -2.33 1.73 1.95
C ALA A 36 -1.43 2.53 2.91
N ILE A 37 -1.43 3.86 2.80
CA ILE A 37 -0.64 4.75 3.67
C ILE A 37 -1.13 4.68 5.11
N ILE A 38 -2.44 4.77 5.34
CA ILE A 38 -3.04 4.66 6.68
C ILE A 38 -2.71 3.29 7.30
N CYS A 39 -2.82 2.22 6.51
CA CYS A 39 -2.45 0.88 6.95
C CYS A 39 -0.96 0.81 7.35
N ALA A 40 -0.06 1.36 6.53
CA ALA A 40 1.38 1.40 6.84
C ALA A 40 1.65 2.15 8.15
N ILE A 41 1.07 3.34 8.32
CA ILE A 41 1.23 4.17 9.53
C ILE A 41 0.71 3.41 10.77
N ALA A 42 -0.52 2.87 10.71
CA ALA A 42 -1.12 2.13 11.80
C ALA A 42 -0.24 0.94 12.25
N LEU A 43 0.34 0.21 11.30
CA LEU A 43 1.23 -0.92 11.59
C LEU A 43 2.59 -0.48 12.15
N LEU A 44 3.10 0.69 11.77
CA LEU A 44 4.37 1.22 12.27
C LEU A 44 4.31 1.65 13.74
N ILE A 45 3.14 2.08 14.24
CA ILE A 45 2.94 2.54 15.62
C ILE A 45 3.24 1.42 16.62
N PHE A 46 2.83 0.19 16.35
CA PHE A 46 2.97 -0.91 17.29
C PHE A 46 4.27 -1.71 17.06
N LYS A 47 5.03 -1.94 18.14
CA LYS A 47 6.31 -2.70 18.08
C LYS A 47 6.17 -4.08 17.43
N LYS A 48 5.04 -4.78 17.65
CA LYS A 48 4.78 -6.13 17.11
C LYS A 48 4.53 -6.16 15.59
N THR A 49 4.00 -5.09 15.03
CA THR A 49 3.59 -5.01 13.62
C THR A 49 4.49 -4.11 12.77
N ARG A 50 5.44 -3.39 13.37
CA ARG A 50 6.27 -2.38 12.68
C ARG A 50 6.93 -2.89 11.40
N TRP A 51 7.43 -4.12 11.39
CA TRP A 51 8.10 -4.67 10.21
C TRP A 51 7.13 -4.97 9.06
N ALA A 52 5.87 -5.31 9.38
CA ALA A 52 4.81 -5.37 8.37
C ALA A 52 4.53 -3.96 7.80
N GLY A 53 4.46 -2.94 8.68
CA GLY A 53 4.34 -1.55 8.26
C GLY A 53 5.49 -1.08 7.37
N VAL A 54 6.73 -1.46 7.69
CA VAL A 54 7.90 -1.18 6.83
C VAL A 54 7.75 -1.86 5.47
N ALA A 55 7.30 -3.11 5.43
CA ALA A 55 7.08 -3.81 4.16
C ALA A 55 6.04 -3.10 3.28
N VAL A 56 4.91 -2.67 3.87
CA VAL A 56 3.88 -1.90 3.17
C VAL A 56 4.41 -0.55 2.72
N ALA A 57 5.14 0.18 3.56
CA ALA A 57 5.73 1.47 3.21
C ALA A 57 6.71 1.34 2.02
N CYS A 58 7.60 0.35 2.04
CA CYS A 58 8.50 0.06 0.92
C CYS A 58 7.71 -0.28 -0.36
N ALA A 59 6.63 -1.06 -0.25
CA ALA A 59 5.78 -1.41 -1.38
C ALA A 59 5.09 -0.17 -1.97
N CYS A 60 4.58 0.74 -1.12
CA CYS A 60 3.98 2.00 -1.56
C CYS A 60 4.99 2.92 -2.24
N VAL A 61 6.22 3.01 -1.75
CA VAL A 61 7.28 3.81 -2.39
C VAL A 61 7.59 3.25 -3.78
N LEU A 62 7.75 1.93 -3.92
CA LEU A 62 7.96 1.29 -5.23
C LEU A 62 6.78 1.54 -6.17
N ASP A 63 5.54 1.44 -5.67
CA ASP A 63 4.33 1.70 -6.45
C ASP A 63 4.30 3.14 -6.98
N VAL A 64 4.53 4.13 -6.12
CA VAL A 64 4.58 5.55 -6.53
C VAL A 64 5.63 5.77 -7.62
N LEU A 65 6.83 5.24 -7.46
CA LEU A 65 7.92 5.40 -8.44
C LEU A 65 7.58 4.72 -9.76
N ILE A 66 7.12 3.47 -9.73
CA ILE A 66 6.86 2.70 -10.96
C ILE A 66 5.58 3.17 -11.63
N VAL A 67 4.47 3.30 -10.90
CA VAL A 67 3.16 3.62 -11.47
C VAL A 67 3.06 5.10 -11.82
N ASN A 68 3.30 6.00 -10.86
CA ASN A 68 3.01 7.42 -11.07
C ASN A 68 4.14 8.15 -11.79
N VAL A 69 5.42 7.82 -11.52
CA VAL A 69 6.55 8.53 -12.13
C VAL A 69 6.95 7.92 -13.46
N ILE A 70 6.96 6.58 -13.60
CA ILE A 70 7.44 5.93 -14.81
C ILE A 70 6.27 5.65 -15.78
N LEU A 71 5.31 4.83 -15.38
CA LEU A 71 4.33 4.27 -16.31
C LEU A 71 3.27 5.27 -16.76
N LYS A 72 2.71 6.08 -15.87
CA LYS A 72 1.70 7.08 -16.26
C LYS A 72 2.26 8.13 -17.21
N LEU A 73 3.50 8.55 -17.01
CA LEU A 73 4.16 9.51 -17.89
C LEU A 73 4.53 8.91 -19.25
N SER A 74 4.83 7.59 -19.30
CA SER A 74 5.27 6.92 -20.53
C SER A 74 4.10 6.47 -21.41
N VAL A 75 2.99 5.97 -20.79
CA VAL A 75 1.88 5.36 -21.55
C VAL A 75 0.85 6.40 -22.00
N ASN A 76 0.58 7.42 -21.20
CA ASN A 76 -0.34 8.53 -21.47
C ASN A 76 -1.68 8.10 -22.10
N ARG A 77 -2.33 7.06 -21.56
CA ARG A 77 -3.60 6.52 -22.05
C ARG A 77 -4.76 7.42 -21.66
N ALA A 78 -5.58 7.83 -22.64
CA ALA A 78 -6.82 8.57 -22.36
C ALA A 78 -7.83 7.69 -21.59
N ARG A 79 -8.60 8.31 -20.69
CA ARG A 79 -9.59 7.63 -19.87
C ARG A 79 -10.89 7.33 -20.61
N PRO A 80 -11.72 6.36 -20.14
CA PRO A 80 -12.95 5.97 -20.83
C PRO A 80 -13.88 7.13 -21.17
N TRP A 81 -14.14 8.06 -20.26
CA TRP A 81 -15.02 9.22 -20.50
C TRP A 81 -14.43 10.25 -21.48
N GLN A 82 -13.11 10.35 -21.56
CA GLN A 82 -12.44 11.23 -22.53
C GLN A 82 -12.49 10.65 -23.94
N THR A 83 -12.36 9.32 -24.05
CA THR A 83 -12.35 8.62 -25.36
C THR A 83 -13.77 8.43 -25.92
N TYR A 84 -14.76 8.29 -25.05
CA TYR A 84 -16.14 7.97 -25.39
C TYR A 84 -17.12 8.91 -24.70
N PRO A 85 -17.14 10.21 -25.06
CA PRO A 85 -18.01 11.20 -24.41
C PRO A 85 -19.50 10.88 -24.57
N ASP A 86 -19.90 10.26 -25.68
CA ASP A 86 -21.31 9.94 -25.98
C ASP A 86 -21.88 8.76 -25.15
N LEU A 87 -21.07 8.15 -24.26
CA LEU A 87 -21.54 7.02 -23.44
C LEU A 87 -22.11 7.41 -22.07
N GLY A 88 -22.20 8.71 -21.75
CA GLY A 88 -22.78 9.19 -20.49
C GLY A 88 -21.94 8.91 -19.25
N PHE A 89 -20.68 8.51 -19.38
CA PHE A 89 -19.82 8.22 -18.21
C PHE A 89 -19.53 9.47 -17.38
N GLN A 90 -19.35 10.63 -18.04
CA GLN A 90 -19.08 11.90 -17.35
C GLN A 90 -20.31 12.39 -16.58
N GLU A 91 -21.49 12.33 -17.20
CA GLU A 91 -22.76 12.65 -16.55
C GLU A 91 -23.01 11.75 -15.35
N PHE A 92 -22.68 10.47 -15.46
CA PHE A 92 -22.76 9.52 -14.35
C PHE A 92 -21.82 9.91 -13.20
N HIS A 93 -20.57 10.28 -13.48
CA HIS A 93 -19.62 10.75 -12.46
C HIS A 93 -20.12 12.00 -11.76
N LEU A 94 -20.64 12.97 -12.50
CA LEU A 94 -21.21 14.20 -11.97
C LEU A 94 -22.43 13.92 -11.09
N SER A 95 -23.34 13.03 -11.52
CA SER A 95 -24.56 12.70 -10.79
C SER A 95 -24.31 12.11 -9.40
N ILE A 96 -23.25 11.32 -9.25
CA ILE A 96 -22.85 10.71 -7.97
C ILE A 96 -21.75 11.49 -7.25
N GLY A 97 -21.26 12.59 -7.83
CA GLY A 97 -20.21 13.45 -7.27
C GLY A 97 -18.87 12.73 -7.11
N VAL A 98 -18.42 12.01 -8.14
CA VAL A 98 -17.10 11.39 -8.19
C VAL A 98 -16.16 12.30 -8.98
N ARG A 99 -14.99 12.60 -8.41
CA ARG A 99 -13.99 13.44 -9.05
C ARG A 99 -13.31 12.69 -10.21
N GLU A 100 -13.19 13.36 -11.34
CA GLU A 100 -12.46 12.90 -12.52
C GLU A 100 -11.00 13.30 -12.45
N PRO A 101 -10.06 12.34 -12.39
CA PRO A 101 -8.64 12.65 -12.43
C PRO A 101 -8.20 13.03 -13.87
N SER A 102 -7.24 13.94 -13.98
CA SER A 102 -6.69 14.39 -15.26
C SER A 102 -5.46 13.60 -15.75
N ASP A 103 -4.97 12.65 -14.96
CA ASP A 103 -3.80 11.83 -15.26
C ASP A 103 -4.13 10.62 -16.16
N SER A 104 -3.08 9.94 -16.65
CA SER A 104 -3.18 8.74 -17.51
C SER A 104 -4.09 7.66 -16.92
N SER A 105 -4.88 7.00 -17.76
CA SER A 105 -5.72 5.88 -17.37
C SER A 105 -4.91 4.64 -16.99
N PHE A 106 -3.78 4.37 -17.66
CA PHE A 106 -2.98 3.17 -17.42
C PHE A 106 -1.69 3.48 -16.62
N PRO A 107 -1.36 2.65 -15.67
CA PRO A 107 -2.20 1.66 -14.99
C PRO A 107 -3.11 2.31 -13.94
N SER A 108 -4.10 1.56 -13.42
CA SER A 108 -4.96 2.04 -12.33
C SER A 108 -4.16 2.20 -11.02
N GLY A 109 -3.90 3.46 -10.61
CA GLY A 109 -3.13 3.76 -9.40
C GLY A 109 -3.82 3.31 -8.11
N HIS A 110 -5.17 3.44 -8.01
CA HIS A 110 -5.94 2.93 -6.86
C HIS A 110 -5.74 1.43 -6.68
N THR A 111 -5.85 0.68 -7.79
CA THR A 111 -5.66 -0.77 -7.77
C THR A 111 -4.22 -1.13 -7.42
N ALA A 112 -3.24 -0.47 -8.04
CA ALA A 112 -1.83 -0.79 -7.84
C ALA A 112 -1.40 -0.55 -6.39
N ALA A 113 -1.72 0.60 -5.80
CA ALA A 113 -1.36 0.93 -4.42
C ALA A 113 -1.94 -0.06 -3.40
N LEU A 114 -3.23 -0.44 -3.56
CA LEU A 114 -3.84 -1.39 -2.63
C LEU A 114 -3.35 -2.82 -2.84
N PHE A 115 -3.07 -3.24 -4.07
CA PHE A 115 -2.44 -4.54 -4.31
C PHE A 115 -1.01 -4.59 -3.79
N ALA A 116 -0.23 -3.50 -3.90
CA ALA A 116 1.10 -3.42 -3.32
C ALA A 116 1.06 -3.62 -1.79
N ALA A 117 0.17 -2.92 -1.10
CA ALA A 117 -0.01 -3.08 0.33
C ALA A 117 -0.51 -4.49 0.70
N ALA A 118 -1.54 -4.98 0.01
CA ALA A 118 -2.17 -6.26 0.31
C ALA A 118 -1.22 -7.45 0.09
N VAL A 119 -0.43 -7.43 -0.99
CA VAL A 119 0.56 -8.48 -1.26
C VAL A 119 1.70 -8.42 -0.24
N ALA A 120 2.21 -7.23 0.12
CA ALA A 120 3.22 -7.09 1.17
C ALA A 120 2.73 -7.66 2.51
N LEU A 121 1.47 -7.38 2.90
CA LEU A 121 0.82 -7.95 4.09
C LEU A 121 0.68 -9.47 4.00
N THR A 122 0.25 -9.99 2.85
CA THR A 122 0.08 -11.42 2.64
C THR A 122 1.42 -12.16 2.67
N MET A 123 2.48 -11.56 2.12
CA MET A 123 3.84 -12.10 2.24
C MET A 123 4.31 -12.17 3.70
N TYR A 124 3.95 -11.17 4.50
CA TYR A 124 4.34 -11.07 5.92
C TYR A 124 3.49 -11.98 6.82
N TYR A 125 2.17 -11.90 6.73
CA TYR A 125 1.21 -12.57 7.62
C TYR A 125 0.66 -13.88 7.08
N LYS A 126 1.03 -14.27 5.83
CA LYS A 126 0.53 -15.46 5.15
C LYS A 126 -1.00 -15.39 4.99
N VAL A 127 -1.72 -16.46 5.32
CA VAL A 127 -3.18 -16.55 5.19
C VAL A 127 -3.93 -15.40 5.91
N LYS A 128 -3.39 -14.91 7.02
CA LYS A 128 -3.98 -13.77 7.76
C LYS A 128 -3.92 -12.44 6.99
N GLY A 129 -3.11 -12.33 5.94
CA GLY A 129 -3.06 -11.17 5.05
C GLY A 129 -4.11 -11.19 3.93
N LEU A 130 -4.74 -12.34 3.64
CA LEU A 130 -5.69 -12.48 2.54
C LEU A 130 -6.89 -11.52 2.57
N PRO A 131 -7.44 -11.11 3.73
CA PRO A 131 -8.50 -10.10 3.75
C PRO A 131 -8.10 -8.78 3.09
N ALA A 132 -6.82 -8.41 3.13
CA ALA A 132 -6.34 -7.21 2.42
C ALA A 132 -6.43 -7.36 0.89
N ILE A 133 -6.21 -8.56 0.36
CA ILE A 133 -6.42 -8.85 -1.08
C ILE A 133 -7.90 -8.69 -1.45
N ALA A 134 -8.83 -9.14 -0.60
CA ALA A 134 -10.26 -8.98 -0.85
C ALA A 134 -10.67 -7.50 -0.91
N VAL A 135 -10.12 -6.67 -0.02
CA VAL A 135 -10.33 -5.21 -0.04
C VAL A 135 -9.76 -4.59 -1.32
N ALA A 136 -8.54 -4.97 -1.72
CA ALA A 136 -7.91 -4.49 -2.95
C ALA A 136 -8.71 -4.87 -4.20
N LEU A 137 -9.25 -6.10 -4.25
CA LEU A 137 -10.16 -6.55 -5.31
C LEU A 137 -11.45 -5.75 -5.35
N LEU A 138 -12.05 -5.46 -4.20
CA LEU A 138 -13.28 -4.67 -4.13
C LEU A 138 -13.06 -3.26 -4.69
N VAL A 139 -11.94 -2.62 -4.37
CA VAL A 139 -11.57 -1.32 -4.96
C VAL A 139 -11.27 -1.45 -6.45
N ALA A 140 -10.59 -2.51 -6.89
CA ALA A 140 -10.34 -2.77 -8.30
C ALA A 140 -11.66 -2.88 -9.11
N ILE A 141 -12.64 -3.61 -8.57
CA ILE A 141 -13.99 -3.72 -9.15
C ILE A 141 -14.68 -2.35 -9.18
N SER A 142 -14.56 -1.54 -8.11
CA SER A 142 -15.18 -0.21 -8.07
C SER A 142 -14.65 0.71 -9.19
N ARG A 143 -13.39 0.56 -9.63
CA ARG A 143 -12.83 1.37 -10.74
C ARG A 143 -13.45 1.03 -12.10
N ILE A 144 -13.77 -0.25 -12.32
CA ILE A 144 -14.50 -0.72 -13.52
C ILE A 144 -15.96 -0.30 -13.42
N TYR A 145 -16.58 -0.52 -12.27
CA TYR A 145 -17.99 -0.16 -12.01
C TYR A 145 -18.26 1.33 -12.27
N LEU A 146 -17.39 2.19 -11.76
CA LEU A 146 -17.48 3.64 -11.95
C LEU A 146 -16.99 4.11 -13.33
N CYS A 147 -16.67 3.22 -14.27
CA CYS A 147 -16.14 3.57 -15.58
C CYS A 147 -14.92 4.50 -15.56
N MET A 148 -14.14 4.48 -14.47
CA MET A 148 -12.96 5.32 -14.28
C MET A 148 -11.72 4.80 -14.99
N HIS A 149 -11.65 3.49 -15.22
CA HIS A 149 -10.56 2.78 -15.87
C HIS A 149 -11.08 1.66 -16.76
N TYR A 150 -10.32 1.34 -17.79
CA TYR A 150 -10.55 0.13 -18.55
C TYR A 150 -10.21 -1.12 -17.72
N PRO A 151 -10.85 -2.27 -17.96
CA PRO A 151 -10.46 -3.54 -17.34
C PRO A 151 -8.98 -3.86 -17.44
N THR A 152 -8.33 -3.57 -18.57
CA THR A 152 -6.89 -3.76 -18.76
C THR A 152 -6.04 -2.84 -17.90
N ASP A 153 -6.48 -1.62 -17.59
CA ASP A 153 -5.78 -0.72 -16.65
C ASP A 153 -5.79 -1.28 -15.23
N VAL A 154 -6.92 -1.84 -14.85
CA VAL A 154 -7.11 -2.48 -13.54
C VAL A 154 -6.24 -3.73 -13.43
N LEU A 155 -6.25 -4.61 -14.43
CA LEU A 155 -5.37 -5.78 -14.48
C LEU A 155 -3.89 -5.39 -14.43
N GLY A 156 -3.49 -4.38 -15.23
CA GLY A 156 -2.13 -3.83 -15.18
C GLY A 156 -1.77 -3.34 -13.78
N GLY A 157 -2.67 -2.59 -13.14
CA GLY A 157 -2.50 -2.13 -11.75
C GLY A 157 -2.36 -3.28 -10.75
N MET A 158 -3.17 -4.35 -10.88
CA MET A 158 -3.07 -5.54 -10.03
C MET A 158 -1.68 -6.20 -10.13
N PHE A 159 -1.19 -6.46 -11.35
CA PHE A 159 0.09 -7.12 -11.56
C PHE A 159 1.27 -6.27 -11.09
N ILE A 160 1.28 -4.98 -11.44
CA ILE A 160 2.35 -4.06 -11.06
C ILE A 160 2.35 -3.84 -9.55
N GLY A 161 1.19 -3.59 -8.95
CA GLY A 161 1.05 -3.46 -7.51
C GLY A 161 1.50 -4.72 -6.77
N ALA A 162 1.11 -5.91 -7.25
CA ALA A 162 1.56 -7.17 -6.68
C ALA A 162 3.09 -7.31 -6.72
N ALA A 163 3.73 -6.96 -7.84
CA ALA A 163 5.19 -6.96 -7.96
C ALA A 163 5.85 -5.97 -6.98
N CYS A 164 5.28 -4.76 -6.83
CA CYS A 164 5.72 -3.78 -5.82
C CYS A 164 5.57 -4.33 -4.39
N GLY A 165 4.47 -5.04 -4.10
CA GLY A 165 4.25 -5.69 -2.80
C GLY A 165 5.30 -6.75 -2.47
N VAL A 166 5.62 -7.61 -3.45
CA VAL A 166 6.70 -8.60 -3.32
C VAL A 166 8.04 -7.89 -3.09
N GLY A 167 8.36 -6.87 -3.92
CA GLY A 167 9.58 -6.07 -3.79
C GLY A 167 9.69 -5.41 -2.41
N GLY A 168 8.62 -4.77 -1.94
CA GLY A 168 8.58 -4.11 -0.62
C GLY A 168 8.84 -5.08 0.53
N TYR A 169 8.27 -6.29 0.47
CA TYR A 169 8.55 -7.33 1.46
C TYR A 169 10.02 -7.75 1.48
N PHE A 170 10.64 -7.94 0.31
CA PHE A 170 12.07 -8.30 0.25
C PHE A 170 12.98 -7.15 0.66
N LEU A 171 12.66 -5.91 0.32
CA LEU A 171 13.38 -4.73 0.80
C LEU A 171 13.33 -4.62 2.32
N MET A 172 12.17 -4.83 2.93
CA MET A 172 12.02 -4.89 4.38
C MET A 172 12.92 -5.99 4.99
N LYS A 173 12.92 -7.21 4.40
CA LYS A 173 13.78 -8.32 4.88
C LYS A 173 15.26 -7.96 4.82
N ALA A 174 15.69 -7.37 3.72
CA ALA A 174 17.07 -6.92 3.55
C ALA A 174 17.43 -5.82 4.55
N GLY A 175 16.58 -4.80 4.70
CA GLY A 175 16.77 -3.73 5.67
C GLY A 175 16.85 -4.24 7.12
N LYS A 176 15.97 -5.17 7.49
CA LYS A 176 16.02 -5.81 8.82
C LYS A 176 17.31 -6.61 9.03
N LYS A 177 17.83 -7.28 8.00
CA LYS A 177 19.02 -8.13 8.11
C LYS A 177 20.32 -7.32 8.11
N TYR A 178 20.43 -6.31 7.25
CA TYR A 178 21.71 -5.64 6.98
C TYR A 178 21.80 -4.23 7.56
N ILE A 179 20.70 -3.47 7.55
CA ILE A 179 20.71 -2.06 7.93
C ILE A 179 20.40 -1.89 9.43
N TRP A 180 19.39 -2.59 9.93
CA TRP A 180 18.92 -2.43 11.31
C TRP A 180 20.00 -2.72 12.37
N PRO A 181 20.84 -3.77 12.26
CA PRO A 181 21.92 -4.00 13.21
C PRO A 181 22.95 -2.87 13.25
N GLU A 182 23.26 -2.28 12.09
CA GLU A 182 24.22 -1.16 12.04
C GLU A 182 23.64 0.10 12.69
N ILE A 183 22.34 0.37 12.47
CA ILE A 183 21.65 1.45 13.15
C ILE A 183 21.68 1.27 14.68
N LEU A 184 21.42 0.06 15.17
CA LEU A 184 21.48 -0.24 16.62
C LEU A 184 22.87 -0.01 17.19
N LYS A 185 23.95 -0.40 16.49
CA LYS A 185 25.33 -0.14 16.91
C LYS A 185 25.63 1.35 17.01
N LEU A 186 25.16 2.17 16.07
CA LEU A 186 25.33 3.62 16.09
C LEU A 186 24.64 4.25 17.31
N PHE A 187 23.41 3.83 17.61
CA PHE A 187 22.70 4.32 18.79
C PHE A 187 23.32 3.88 20.10
N SER A 188 23.82 2.64 20.19
CA SER A 188 24.53 2.13 21.37
C SER A 188 25.81 2.91 21.61
N LYS A 189 26.60 3.16 20.55
CA LYS A 189 27.83 3.95 20.65
C LYS A 189 27.55 5.37 21.12
N LYS A 190 26.53 6.04 20.59
CA LYS A 190 26.15 7.38 20.99
C LYS A 190 25.70 7.42 22.46
N LYS A 191 24.95 6.42 22.95
CA LYS A 191 24.54 6.33 24.36
C LYS A 191 25.78 6.20 25.26
N SER A 192 26.76 5.37 24.90
CA SER A 192 27.97 5.21 25.69
C SER A 192 28.88 6.44 25.73
N GLU A 193 28.83 7.29 24.69
CA GLU A 193 29.58 8.56 24.64
C GLU A 193 28.88 9.68 25.48
N GLU A 194 27.55 9.62 25.63
CA GLU A 194 26.75 10.59 26.40
C GLU A 194 26.62 10.25 27.88
N THR A 195 26.94 9.02 28.34
CA THR A 195 26.84 8.59 29.74
C THR A 195 28.12 8.97 30.48
N PRO A 196 28.03 9.71 31.63
CA PRO A 196 29.20 10.06 32.43
C PRO A 196 29.96 8.84 32.90
N PRO A 197 31.31 8.92 33.13
CA PRO A 197 32.12 7.78 33.47
C PRO A 197 31.70 7.05 34.76
N GLU A 198 31.11 7.76 35.73
CA GLU A 198 30.63 7.18 37.00
C GLU A 198 29.38 6.32 36.81
N GLU A 199 28.42 6.69 35.96
CA GLU A 199 27.26 5.87 35.63
C GLU A 199 27.60 4.64 34.82
N GLN A 200 28.62 4.70 33.96
CA GLN A 200 29.07 3.56 33.16
C GLN A 200 29.68 2.46 34.05
N ILE A 201 30.37 2.84 35.15
CA ILE A 201 30.95 1.88 36.11
C ILE A 201 29.85 1.17 36.87
N THR A 202 28.80 1.88 37.26
CA THR A 202 27.65 1.32 38.00
C THR A 202 26.83 0.35 37.14
N GLU A 203 26.50 0.71 35.87
CA GLU A 203 25.80 -0.21 34.92
C GLU A 203 26.62 -1.50 34.66
N GLN A 204 27.96 -1.40 34.53
CA GLN A 204 28.82 -2.59 34.37
C GLN A 204 28.92 -3.46 35.63
N GLN A 205 28.83 -2.89 36.80
CA GLN A 205 28.83 -3.64 38.05
C GLN A 205 27.51 -4.35 38.29
N GLU A 206 26.37 -3.73 37.98
CA GLU A 206 25.05 -4.37 38.06
C GLU A 206 24.92 -5.55 37.07
N ASP A 207 25.32 -5.37 35.81
CA ASP A 207 25.30 -6.43 34.78
C ASP A 207 26.20 -7.64 35.17
N THR A 208 27.36 -7.34 35.81
CA THR A 208 28.28 -8.38 36.27
C THR A 208 27.76 -9.12 37.51
N THR A 209 26.92 -8.48 38.30
CA THR A 209 26.31 -9.08 39.49
C THR A 209 25.14 -9.97 39.10
N GLU A 210 24.27 -9.53 38.18
CA GLU A 210 23.18 -10.35 37.64
C GLU A 210 23.68 -11.63 36.96
N ILE A 211 24.75 -11.53 36.15
CA ILE A 211 25.37 -12.70 35.48
C ILE A 211 25.92 -13.71 36.55
N LYS A 212 26.47 -13.23 37.63
CA LYS A 212 26.99 -14.11 38.70
C LYS A 212 25.89 -14.77 39.54
N GLU A 213 24.77 -14.09 39.74
CA GLU A 213 23.62 -14.67 40.43
C GLU A 213 22.94 -15.73 39.56
N GLU A 214 22.74 -15.49 38.27
CA GLU A 214 22.22 -16.52 37.32
C GLU A 214 23.12 -17.78 37.24
N GLN A 215 24.46 -17.62 37.36
CA GLN A 215 25.39 -18.76 37.32
C GLN A 215 25.46 -19.53 38.65
N SER A 216 24.99 -18.93 39.75
CA SER A 216 24.97 -19.60 41.08
C SER A 216 23.67 -20.37 41.34
N GLU A 217 22.63 -20.17 40.53
CA GLU A 217 21.34 -20.89 40.60
C GLU A 217 21.24 -22.11 39.68
N GLN A 218 22.29 -22.41 38.86
CA GLN A 218 22.40 -23.61 38.05
C GLN A 218 23.35 -24.65 38.70
#